data_ad5a36735a6240167d9ec2fc8790d713
#
_entry.id   ad5a36735a6240167d9ec2fc8790d713
#
_cell.length_a   1.000
_cell.length_b   1.000
_cell.length_c   1.000
_cell.angle_alpha   90.00
_cell.angle_beta   90.00
_cell.angle_gamma   90.00
#
_symmetry.space_group_name_H-M   'P 1'
#
loop_
_entity.id
_entity.type
_entity.pdbx_description
1 polymer ?
#
loop_
_entity_poly.entity_id
_entity_poly.type
_entity_poly.pdbx_seq_one_letter_code
_entity_poly.pdbx_strand_id
1 'polypeptide(L)'
;MKILVVDDEQDVKTLFEQRFRREIREGAFDFAFAFSGEEALSFLNSHEHESVLILSDINMPGMSGLQLLGQIKQKYFKPPPVVMMITAYGDAENYNTAKELGADDFLTKPVDFVSLKDK
;
A
#
# COMPACT_ATOMS: atom_id res chain seq x y z
N MET A 1 4.10 -2.04 -13.81
CA MET A 1 3.16 -2.18 -12.69
C MET A 1 3.21 -0.93 -11.83
N LYS A 2 2.06 -0.31 -11.62
CA LYS A 2 1.95 0.87 -10.74
C LYS A 2 1.75 0.42 -9.30
N ILE A 3 2.60 0.89 -8.40
CA ILE A 3 2.53 0.56 -6.97
C ILE A 3 2.43 1.85 -6.17
N LEU A 4 1.36 1.99 -5.40
CA LEU A 4 1.18 3.12 -4.48
C LEU A 4 1.58 2.67 -3.08
N VAL A 5 2.62 3.29 -2.53
CA VAL A 5 3.09 3.02 -1.18
C VAL A 5 2.53 4.10 -0.25
N VAL A 6 1.79 3.68 0.77
CA VAL A 6 1.16 4.60 1.73
C VAL A 6 1.80 4.40 3.09
N ASP A 7 2.54 5.39 3.55
CA ASP A 7 3.23 5.37 4.84
C ASP A 7 3.53 6.81 5.24
N ASP A 8 3.32 7.16 6.51
CA ASP A 8 3.57 8.52 6.99
C ASP A 8 5.05 8.85 7.15
N GLU A 9 5.92 7.83 7.13
CA GLU A 9 7.36 8.03 7.21
C GLU A 9 7.94 8.30 5.83
N GLN A 10 8.44 9.52 5.61
CA GLN A 10 8.96 9.92 4.29
C GLN A 10 10.22 9.16 3.87
N ASP A 11 10.97 8.61 4.83
CA ASP A 11 12.15 7.81 4.54
C ASP A 11 11.82 6.53 3.76
N VAL A 12 10.58 6.07 3.83
CA VAL A 12 10.11 4.89 3.10
C VAL A 12 10.27 5.09 1.59
N LYS A 13 10.03 6.30 1.10
CA LYS A 13 10.21 6.61 -0.32
C LYS A 13 11.64 6.31 -0.78
N THR A 14 12.62 6.83 -0.05
CA THR A 14 14.04 6.61 -0.37
C THR A 14 14.38 5.13 -0.31
N LEU A 15 13.89 4.44 0.71
CA LEU A 15 14.16 3.02 0.90
C LEU A 15 13.65 2.19 -0.28
N PHE A 16 12.41 2.41 -0.70
CA PHE A 16 11.84 1.69 -1.84
C PHE A 16 12.54 2.03 -3.14
N GLU A 17 12.88 3.30 -3.35
CA GLU A 17 13.56 3.73 -4.56
C GLU A 17 14.95 3.13 -4.68
N GLN A 18 15.67 3.00 -3.57
CA GLN A 18 16.99 2.38 -3.56
C GLN A 18 16.89 0.86 -3.76
N ARG A 19 15.95 0.22 -3.06
CA ARG A 19 15.83 -1.23 -3.09
C ARG A 19 15.37 -1.75 -4.45
N PHE A 20 14.52 -1.00 -5.12
CA PHE A 20 13.95 -1.39 -6.41
C PHE A 20 14.49 -0.55 -7.58
N ARG A 21 15.68 0.02 -7.42
CA ARG A 21 16.28 0.88 -8.44
C ARG A 21 16.32 0.22 -9.81
N ARG A 22 16.69 -1.05 -9.86
CA ARG A 22 16.80 -1.81 -11.10
C ARG A 22 15.42 -1.98 -11.76
N GLU A 23 14.45 -2.39 -10.99
CA GLU A 23 13.08 -2.61 -11.48
C GLU A 23 12.45 -1.31 -11.97
N ILE A 24 12.72 -0.20 -11.28
CA ILE A 24 12.25 1.12 -11.71
C ILE A 24 12.90 1.51 -13.04
N ARG A 25 14.21 1.33 -13.14
CA ARG A 25 14.96 1.67 -14.36
C ARG A 25 14.48 0.86 -15.55
N GLU A 26 14.18 -0.41 -15.34
CA GLU A 26 13.71 -1.31 -16.39
C GLU A 26 12.23 -1.14 -16.72
N GLY A 27 11.53 -0.31 -15.96
CA GLY A 27 10.10 -0.07 -16.16
C GLY A 27 9.19 -1.17 -15.61
N ALA A 28 9.75 -2.11 -14.84
CA ALA A 28 8.96 -3.19 -14.24
C ALA A 28 8.03 -2.67 -13.16
N PHE A 29 8.53 -1.73 -12.32
CA PHE A 29 7.76 -1.10 -11.25
C PHE A 29 7.75 0.41 -11.43
N ASP A 30 6.58 1.01 -11.22
CA ASP A 30 6.39 2.46 -11.24
C ASP A 30 5.78 2.82 -9.88
N PHE A 31 6.60 3.39 -8.99
CA PHE A 31 6.19 3.70 -7.63
C PHE A 31 5.62 5.11 -7.53
N ALA A 32 4.51 5.22 -6.80
CA ALA A 32 3.98 6.48 -6.30
C ALA A 32 3.92 6.39 -4.78
N PHE A 33 4.01 7.52 -4.11
CA PHE A 33 4.05 7.56 -2.64
C PHE A 33 2.98 8.51 -2.13
N ALA A 34 2.24 8.07 -1.10
CA ALA A 34 1.31 8.90 -0.36
C ALA A 34 1.70 8.83 1.11
N PHE A 35 1.75 9.97 1.76
CA PHE A 35 2.21 10.04 3.15
C PHE A 35 1.04 10.16 4.14
N SER A 36 -0.16 9.96 3.65
CA SER A 36 -1.38 9.91 4.46
C SER A 36 -2.47 9.16 3.70
N GLY A 37 -3.52 8.77 4.42
CA GLY A 37 -4.68 8.13 3.79
C GLY A 37 -5.40 9.07 2.82
N GLU A 38 -5.47 10.36 3.18
CA GLU A 38 -6.10 11.38 2.34
C GLU A 38 -5.35 11.54 1.02
N GLU A 39 -4.02 11.56 1.06
CA GLU A 39 -3.20 11.63 -0.15
C GLU A 39 -3.40 10.40 -1.03
N ALA A 40 -3.51 9.22 -0.40
CA ALA A 40 -3.75 7.98 -1.13
C ALA A 40 -5.08 8.01 -1.87
N LEU A 41 -6.14 8.47 -1.21
CA LEU A 41 -7.46 8.57 -1.84
C LEU A 41 -7.45 9.58 -2.99
N SER A 42 -6.76 10.70 -2.80
CA SER A 42 -6.61 11.70 -3.86
C SER A 42 -5.90 11.12 -5.08
N PHE A 43 -4.83 10.36 -4.85
CA PHE A 43 -4.10 9.70 -5.93
C PHE A 43 -5.03 8.74 -6.69
N LEU A 44 -5.77 7.90 -5.97
CA LEU A 44 -6.65 6.92 -6.60
C LEU A 44 -7.77 7.59 -7.41
N ASN A 45 -8.31 8.70 -6.92
CA ASN A 45 -9.33 9.45 -7.64
C ASN A 45 -8.79 10.02 -8.96
N SER A 46 -7.51 10.37 -8.99
CA SER A 46 -6.87 10.90 -10.20
C SER A 46 -6.45 9.81 -11.18
N HIS A 47 -6.45 8.54 -10.75
CA HIS A 47 -5.96 7.41 -11.54
C HIS A 47 -7.00 6.29 -11.64
N GLU A 48 -8.27 6.64 -11.75
CA GLU A 48 -9.39 5.69 -11.68
C GLU A 48 -9.34 4.55 -12.68
N HIS A 49 -8.71 4.74 -13.82
CA HIS A 49 -8.68 3.74 -14.88
C HIS A 49 -7.37 2.95 -14.94
N GLU A 50 -6.50 3.13 -13.96
CA GLU A 50 -5.22 2.42 -13.89
C GLU A 50 -5.29 1.27 -12.89
N SER A 51 -4.64 0.15 -13.23
CA SER A 51 -4.45 -0.95 -12.27
C SER A 51 -3.36 -0.54 -11.28
N VAL A 52 -3.70 -0.51 -10.00
CA VAL A 52 -2.78 -0.08 -8.95
C VAL A 52 -2.71 -1.14 -7.86
N LEU A 53 -1.48 -1.49 -7.46
CA LEU A 53 -1.23 -2.27 -6.26
C LEU A 53 -0.96 -1.28 -5.12
N ILE A 54 -1.66 -1.42 -4.01
CA ILE A 54 -1.51 -0.53 -2.87
C ILE A 54 -0.81 -1.28 -1.75
N LEU A 55 0.29 -0.70 -1.23
CA LEU A 55 1.00 -1.17 -0.04
C LEU A 55 0.79 -0.12 1.03
N SER A 56 0.01 -0.43 2.07
CA SER A 56 -0.33 0.54 3.11
C SER A 56 0.09 0.08 4.48
N ASP A 57 0.77 0.97 5.21
CA ASP A 57 0.97 0.79 6.64
C ASP A 57 -0.36 0.91 7.37
N ILE A 58 -0.51 0.19 8.48
CA ILE A 58 -1.74 0.24 9.28
C ILE A 58 -1.74 1.46 10.20
N ASN A 59 -0.63 1.72 10.89
CA ASN A 59 -0.55 2.77 11.90
C ASN A 59 -0.04 4.07 11.32
N MET A 60 -0.96 5.00 11.06
CA MET A 60 -0.66 6.34 10.56
C MET A 60 -1.47 7.38 11.33
N PRO A 61 -0.93 8.60 11.53
CA PRO A 61 -1.69 9.68 12.16
C PRO A 61 -2.90 10.07 11.31
N GLY A 62 -3.97 10.48 11.95
CA GLY A 62 -5.20 10.83 11.26
C GLY A 62 -5.89 9.58 10.73
N MET A 63 -6.05 9.46 9.42
CA MET A 63 -6.64 8.25 8.83
C MET A 63 -5.66 7.09 8.92
N SER A 64 -6.04 6.02 9.64
CA SER A 64 -5.22 4.82 9.73
C SER A 64 -5.28 4.02 8.43
N GLY A 65 -4.35 3.07 8.28
CA GLY A 65 -4.39 2.16 7.13
C GLY A 65 -5.66 1.33 7.08
N LEU A 66 -6.23 0.98 8.24
CA LEU A 66 -7.49 0.23 8.28
C LEU A 66 -8.66 1.08 7.79
N GLN A 67 -8.71 2.35 8.16
CA GLN A 67 -9.73 3.28 7.68
C GLN A 67 -9.60 3.49 6.17
N LEU A 68 -8.38 3.64 5.69
CA LEU A 68 -8.11 3.78 4.27
C LEU A 68 -8.58 2.54 3.51
N LEU A 69 -8.24 1.35 4.00
CA LEU A 69 -8.68 0.08 3.40
C LEU A 69 -10.20 0.01 3.29
N GLY A 70 -10.90 0.36 4.38
CA GLY A 70 -12.36 0.35 4.38
C GLY A 70 -12.93 1.28 3.33
N GLN A 71 -12.38 2.48 3.20
CA GLN A 71 -12.86 3.44 2.20
C GLN A 71 -12.57 2.98 0.78
N ILE A 72 -11.41 2.39 0.52
CA ILE A 72 -11.07 1.86 -0.80
C ILE A 72 -12.03 0.76 -1.21
N LYS A 73 -12.32 -0.16 -0.29
CA LYS A 73 -13.20 -1.30 -0.60
C LYS A 73 -14.67 -0.92 -0.74
N GLN A 74 -15.09 0.18 -0.14
CA GLN A 74 -16.46 0.70 -0.28
C GLN A 74 -16.63 1.53 -1.54
N LYS A 75 -15.58 2.21 -1.98
CA LYS A 75 -15.62 3.05 -3.16
C LYS A 75 -15.42 2.21 -4.41
N TYR A 76 -16.17 2.55 -5.45
CA TYR A 76 -16.08 1.81 -6.71
C TYR A 76 -14.97 2.38 -7.59
N PHE A 77 -13.92 1.58 -7.78
CA PHE A 77 -12.82 1.87 -8.72
C PHE A 77 -12.82 0.84 -9.85
N LYS A 78 -12.38 1.24 -11.03
CA LYS A 78 -12.23 0.34 -12.19
C LYS A 78 -10.83 0.47 -12.78
N PRO A 79 -9.98 -0.58 -12.73
CA PRO A 79 -10.19 -1.84 -12.01
C PRO A 79 -10.06 -1.66 -10.50
N PRO A 80 -10.63 -2.57 -9.68
CA PRO A 80 -10.47 -2.47 -8.23
C PRO A 80 -9.00 -2.62 -7.85
N PRO A 81 -8.47 -1.76 -6.96
CA PRO A 81 -7.08 -1.90 -6.55
C PRO A 81 -6.88 -3.14 -5.67
N VAL A 82 -5.71 -3.75 -5.80
CA VAL A 82 -5.26 -4.79 -4.87
C VAL A 82 -4.59 -4.10 -3.69
N VAL A 83 -5.03 -4.42 -2.47
CA VAL A 83 -4.52 -3.77 -1.26
C VAL A 83 -3.78 -4.79 -0.41
N MET A 84 -2.49 -4.53 -0.19
CA MET A 84 -1.65 -5.31 0.72
C MET A 84 -1.36 -4.45 1.94
N MET A 85 -1.64 -5.00 3.13
CA MET A 85 -1.41 -4.28 4.38
C MET A 85 -0.05 -4.64 4.98
N ILE A 86 0.64 -3.67 5.52
CA ILE A 86 1.92 -3.87 6.20
C ILE A 86 1.64 -3.82 7.70
N THR A 87 1.82 -4.95 8.38
CA THR A 87 1.49 -5.11 9.79
C THR A 87 2.74 -5.28 10.65
N ALA A 88 2.65 -4.87 11.92
CA ALA A 88 3.69 -5.16 12.89
C ALA A 88 3.63 -6.64 13.29
N TYR A 89 4.79 -7.23 13.56
CA TYR A 89 4.87 -8.59 14.03
C TYR A 89 4.09 -8.74 15.34
N GLY A 90 3.23 -9.74 15.42
CA GLY A 90 2.43 -10.00 16.62
C GLY A 90 1.16 -9.17 16.74
N ASP A 91 0.84 -8.34 15.77
CA ASP A 91 -0.36 -7.50 15.79
C ASP A 91 -1.55 -8.25 15.19
N ALA A 92 -2.02 -9.28 15.92
CA ALA A 92 -3.09 -10.14 15.44
C ALA A 92 -4.43 -9.42 15.33
N GLU A 93 -4.69 -8.45 16.22
CA GLU A 93 -5.95 -7.72 16.21
C GLU A 93 -6.12 -6.89 14.92
N ASN A 94 -5.09 -6.12 14.56
CA ASN A 94 -5.11 -5.36 13.32
C ASN A 94 -5.11 -6.24 12.08
N TYR A 95 -4.42 -7.37 12.13
CA TYR A 95 -4.44 -8.36 11.07
C TYR A 95 -5.86 -8.84 10.80
N ASN A 96 -6.56 -9.26 11.86
CA ASN A 96 -7.92 -9.77 11.74
C ASN A 96 -8.89 -8.71 11.22
N THR A 97 -8.77 -7.48 11.72
CA THR A 97 -9.61 -6.37 11.28
C THR A 97 -9.38 -6.07 9.78
N ALA A 98 -8.12 -6.03 9.36
CA ALA A 98 -7.78 -5.80 7.96
C ALA A 98 -8.35 -6.89 7.05
N LYS A 99 -8.26 -8.14 7.50
CA LYS A 99 -8.80 -9.27 6.75
C LYS A 99 -10.33 -9.14 6.58
N GLU A 100 -11.03 -8.76 7.65
CA GLU A 100 -12.47 -8.53 7.59
C GLU A 100 -12.85 -7.38 6.66
N LEU A 101 -12.00 -6.35 6.57
CA LEU A 101 -12.23 -5.21 5.69
C LEU A 101 -11.87 -5.51 4.22
N GLY A 102 -11.32 -6.69 3.94
CA GLY A 102 -11.11 -7.12 2.58
C GLY A 102 -9.70 -6.93 2.03
N ALA A 103 -8.68 -6.85 2.91
CA ALA A 103 -7.29 -6.80 2.45
C ALA A 103 -6.97 -8.05 1.62
N ASP A 104 -6.26 -7.85 0.52
CA ASP A 104 -5.95 -8.95 -0.41
C ASP A 104 -4.74 -9.76 0.04
N ASP A 105 -3.79 -9.13 0.73
CA ASP A 105 -2.61 -9.81 1.23
C ASP A 105 -1.99 -8.99 2.36
N PHE A 106 -0.95 -9.55 2.99
CA PHE A 106 -0.28 -8.94 4.14
C PHE A 106 1.22 -9.11 4.03
N LEU A 107 1.95 -8.10 4.53
CA LEU A 107 3.39 -8.16 4.76
C LEU A 107 3.65 -7.80 6.21
N THR A 108 4.62 -8.46 6.85
CA THR A 108 4.99 -8.17 8.23
C THR A 108 6.23 -7.28 8.26
N LYS A 109 6.27 -6.30 9.17
CA LYS A 109 7.47 -5.47 9.36
C LYS A 109 8.54 -6.27 10.09
N PRO A 110 9.82 -6.06 9.75
CA PRO A 110 10.31 -5.24 8.65
C PRO A 110 9.94 -5.84 7.29
N VAL A 111 9.69 -4.97 6.30
CA VAL A 111 9.22 -5.43 4.99
C VAL A 111 10.27 -6.33 4.33
N ASP A 112 9.83 -7.52 3.94
CA ASP A 112 10.65 -8.46 3.20
C ASP A 112 10.47 -8.16 1.70
N PHE A 113 11.46 -7.48 1.13
CA PHE A 113 11.40 -7.08 -0.27
C PHE A 113 11.44 -8.25 -1.23
N VAL A 114 12.05 -9.38 -0.81
CA VAL A 114 12.05 -10.60 -1.63
C VAL A 114 10.64 -11.16 -1.71
N SER A 115 9.96 -11.28 -0.58
CA SER A 115 8.56 -11.71 -0.55
C SER A 115 7.66 -10.78 -1.35
N LEU A 116 7.91 -9.49 -1.28
CA LEU A 116 7.13 -8.51 -2.05
C LEU A 116 7.26 -8.76 -3.55
N LYS A 117 8.48 -9.03 -4.03
CA LYS A 117 8.70 -9.32 -5.45
C LYS A 117 7.95 -10.56 -5.93
N ASP A 118 7.78 -11.53 -5.05
CA ASP A 118 7.14 -12.80 -5.39
C ASP A 118 5.61 -12.72 -5.40
N LYS A 119 5.09 -11.63 -4.89
CA LYS A 119 3.64 -11.41 -4.87
C LYS A 119 3.17 -10.62 -6.08
#